data_550cc14e70b3003bef1e02410dddc1bb
#
_entry.id   550cc14e70b3003bef1e02410dddc1bb
#
_cell.length_a   1.000
_cell.length_b   1.000
_cell.length_c   1.000
_cell.angle_alpha   90.00
_cell.angle_beta   90.00
_cell.angle_gamma   90.00
#
_symmetry.space_group_name_H-M   'P 1'
#
loop_
_entity.id
_entity.type
_entity.pdbx_description
1 polymer ?
#
loop_
_entity_poly.entity_id
_entity_poly.type
_entity_poly.pdbx_seq_one_letter_code
_entity_poly.pdbx_strand_id
1 'polypeptide(L)'
;LVGSEMCIRDRFGAILSSFNSALNSSVTLFGLGIYKEYVNKNADEKTIVKAGKKFGTVLAVVSMCIAPLLIYASDGLFAYLQEVNGIYSIPILTIIVVGYMTKYVPAIAAKIGIISGSVLYIISQFIIKPYVIGKDDYPHFLHVMAILFALNVIIMLLIGKFYPRDSEYNQKYTEQVDIQPWKYGVGVGIVICVIVISSFLYFS
;
A
#
# COMPACT_ATOMS: atom_id res chain seq x y z
N LEU A 1 18.12 0.25 36.04
CA LEU A 1 19.06 0.12 34.90
C LEU A 1 18.78 -1.13 34.01
N VAL A 2 18.47 -2.30 34.64
CA VAL A 2 18.18 -3.54 33.87
C VAL A 2 16.92 -3.41 33.01
N GLY A 3 15.90 -2.68 33.44
CA GLY A 3 14.67 -2.50 32.67
C GLY A 3 14.83 -1.63 31.41
N SER A 4 15.71 -0.65 31.42
CA SER A 4 15.94 0.23 30.25
C SER A 4 16.70 -0.46 29.12
N GLU A 5 17.69 -1.28 29.46
CA GLU A 5 18.44 -2.05 28.46
C GLU A 5 17.57 -3.12 27.79
N MET A 6 16.69 -3.77 28.53
CA MET A 6 15.75 -4.75 28.02
C MET A 6 14.78 -4.10 27.01
N CYS A 7 14.25 -2.91 27.33
CA CYS A 7 13.39 -2.15 26.41
C CYS A 7 14.10 -1.74 25.12
N ILE A 8 15.39 -1.40 25.17
CA ILE A 8 16.18 -1.06 23.98
C ILE A 8 16.38 -2.30 23.09
N ARG A 9 16.72 -3.44 23.68
CA ARG A 9 16.89 -4.72 22.94
C ARG A 9 15.58 -5.14 22.26
N ASP A 10 14.47 -5.05 22.97
CA ASP A 10 13.16 -5.42 22.43
C ASP A 10 12.75 -4.52 21.26
N ARG A 11 12.94 -3.21 21.39
CA ARG A 11 12.70 -2.26 20.32
C ARG A 11 13.60 -2.51 19.10
N PHE A 12 14.87 -2.76 19.33
CA PHE A 12 15.82 -3.08 18.25
C PHE A 12 15.42 -4.39 17.56
N GLY A 13 15.05 -5.42 18.30
CA GLY A 13 14.57 -6.69 17.75
C GLY A 13 13.30 -6.53 16.92
N ALA A 14 12.34 -5.73 17.37
CA ALA A 14 11.11 -5.45 16.63
C ALA A 14 11.38 -4.70 15.32
N ILE A 15 12.24 -3.69 15.33
CA ILE A 15 12.63 -2.92 14.15
C ILE A 15 13.35 -3.83 13.14
N LEU A 16 14.29 -4.64 13.62
CA LEU A 16 15.06 -5.56 12.77
C LEU A 16 14.16 -6.61 12.13
N SER A 17 13.20 -7.16 12.87
CA SER A 17 12.20 -8.11 12.36
C SER A 17 11.33 -7.49 11.27
N SER A 18 10.82 -6.30 11.49
CA SER A 18 10.00 -5.57 10.51
C SER A 18 10.80 -5.24 9.23
N PHE A 19 12.04 -4.79 9.38
CA PHE A 19 12.93 -4.52 8.27
C PHE A 19 13.22 -5.78 7.44
N ASN A 20 13.54 -6.90 8.10
CA ASN A 20 13.78 -8.17 7.43
C ASN A 20 12.55 -8.66 6.66
N SER A 21 11.36 -8.53 7.23
CA SER A 21 10.10 -8.91 6.56
C SER A 21 9.84 -8.06 5.32
N ALA A 22 10.01 -6.74 5.43
CA ALA A 22 9.83 -5.82 4.31
C ALA A 22 10.87 -6.09 3.21
N LEU A 23 12.13 -6.29 3.59
CA LEU A 23 13.21 -6.60 2.65
C LEU A 23 12.95 -7.92 1.92
N ASN A 24 12.56 -8.97 2.63
CA ASN A 24 12.26 -10.28 2.06
C ASN A 24 11.10 -10.23 1.08
N SER A 25 10.03 -9.53 1.44
CA SER A 25 8.88 -9.31 0.55
C SER A 25 9.28 -8.56 -0.72
N SER A 26 10.06 -7.49 -0.58
CA SER A 26 10.55 -6.70 -1.73
C SER A 26 11.45 -7.51 -2.66
N VAL A 27 12.34 -8.33 -2.10
CA VAL A 27 13.23 -9.22 -2.85
C VAL A 27 12.42 -10.26 -3.63
N THR A 28 11.40 -10.83 -3.00
CA THR A 28 10.54 -11.84 -3.63
C THR A 28 9.72 -11.24 -4.76
N LEU A 29 9.10 -10.07 -4.54
CA LEU A 29 8.36 -9.36 -5.57
C LEU A 29 9.25 -8.96 -6.76
N PHE A 30 10.45 -8.49 -6.49
CA PHE A 30 11.42 -8.20 -7.55
C PHE A 30 11.83 -9.45 -8.32
N GLY A 31 12.18 -10.52 -7.61
CA GLY A 31 12.65 -11.77 -8.23
C GLY A 31 11.60 -12.44 -9.10
N LEU A 32 10.39 -12.58 -8.59
CA LEU A 32 9.30 -13.27 -9.30
C LEU A 32 8.52 -12.34 -10.25
N GLY A 33 8.23 -11.12 -9.82
CA GLY A 33 7.39 -10.20 -10.58
C GLY A 33 8.13 -9.43 -11.67
N ILE A 34 9.38 -9.04 -11.41
CA ILE A 34 10.14 -8.22 -12.36
C ILE A 34 11.20 -9.06 -13.08
N TYR A 35 12.09 -9.69 -12.33
CA TYR A 35 13.24 -10.38 -12.93
C TYR A 35 12.81 -11.56 -13.81
N LYS A 36 11.95 -12.44 -13.28
CA LYS A 36 11.47 -13.62 -14.02
C LYS A 36 10.57 -13.25 -15.21
N GLU A 37 9.75 -12.22 -15.07
CA GLU A 37 8.76 -11.88 -16.10
C GLU A 37 9.35 -11.02 -17.24
N TYR A 38 10.22 -10.05 -16.90
CA TYR A 38 10.73 -9.07 -17.85
C TYR A 38 12.19 -9.27 -18.26
N VAL A 39 13.05 -9.84 -17.39
CA VAL A 39 14.47 -9.95 -17.65
C VAL A 39 14.84 -11.33 -18.19
N ASN A 40 14.40 -12.39 -17.51
CA ASN A 40 14.72 -13.75 -17.93
C ASN A 40 13.57 -14.73 -17.56
N LYS A 41 12.73 -15.02 -18.55
CA LYS A 41 11.56 -15.90 -18.39
C LYS A 41 11.94 -17.37 -18.08
N ASN A 42 13.12 -17.80 -18.48
CA ASN A 42 13.62 -19.16 -18.29
C ASN A 42 14.63 -19.23 -17.13
N ALA A 43 14.67 -18.24 -16.25
CA ALA A 43 15.63 -18.23 -15.13
C ALA A 43 15.35 -19.37 -14.17
N ASP A 44 16.43 -20.12 -13.86
CA ASP A 44 16.41 -21.12 -12.78
C ASP A 44 16.23 -20.45 -11.41
N GLU A 45 15.62 -21.16 -10.47
CA GLU A 45 15.37 -20.65 -9.10
C GLU A 45 16.63 -20.07 -8.44
N LYS A 46 17.78 -20.72 -8.62
CA LYS A 46 19.06 -20.24 -8.10
C LYS A 46 19.45 -18.88 -8.67
N THR A 47 19.14 -18.63 -9.94
CA THR A 47 19.43 -17.36 -10.61
C THR A 47 18.49 -16.26 -10.11
N ILE A 48 17.21 -16.57 -9.90
CA ILE A 48 16.23 -15.65 -9.32
C ILE A 48 16.65 -15.24 -7.91
N VAL A 49 17.05 -16.21 -7.07
CA VAL A 49 17.52 -15.94 -5.70
C VAL A 49 18.79 -15.09 -5.71
N LYS A 50 19.75 -15.32 -6.62
CA LYS A 50 20.94 -14.47 -6.75
C LYS A 50 20.60 -13.04 -7.15
N ALA A 51 19.69 -12.86 -8.12
CA ALA A 51 19.23 -11.55 -8.54
C ALA A 51 18.50 -10.82 -7.39
N GLY A 52 17.64 -11.55 -6.68
CA GLY A 52 16.94 -11.04 -5.50
C GLY A 52 17.91 -10.60 -4.39
N LYS A 53 18.94 -11.39 -4.07
CA LYS A 53 19.97 -11.02 -3.08
C LYS A 53 20.70 -9.73 -3.47
N LYS A 54 21.11 -9.59 -4.74
CA LYS A 54 21.74 -8.35 -5.23
C LYS A 54 20.82 -7.15 -5.07
N PHE A 55 19.55 -7.29 -5.49
CA PHE A 55 18.55 -6.23 -5.34
C PHE A 55 18.34 -5.87 -3.86
N GLY A 56 18.17 -6.86 -2.97
CA GLY A 56 18.01 -6.65 -1.54
C GLY A 56 19.20 -5.94 -0.90
N THR A 57 20.44 -6.28 -1.30
CA THR A 57 21.64 -5.59 -0.81
C THR A 57 21.63 -4.12 -1.25
N VAL A 58 21.32 -3.83 -2.52
CA VAL A 58 21.21 -2.45 -3.01
C VAL A 58 20.13 -1.69 -2.26
N LEU A 59 18.95 -2.31 -2.08
CA LEU A 59 17.83 -1.70 -1.36
C LEU A 59 18.20 -1.38 0.09
N ALA A 60 18.89 -2.29 0.78
CA ALA A 60 19.38 -2.08 2.15
C ALA A 60 20.34 -0.90 2.25
N VAL A 61 21.32 -0.82 1.34
CA VAL A 61 22.28 0.30 1.30
C VAL A 61 21.58 1.61 1.02
N VAL A 62 20.66 1.65 0.05
CA VAL A 62 19.86 2.85 -0.27
C VAL A 62 19.04 3.28 0.95
N SER A 63 18.40 2.35 1.65
CA SER A 63 17.66 2.63 2.87
C SER A 63 18.54 3.22 3.96
N MET A 64 19.75 2.72 4.14
CA MET A 64 20.72 3.27 5.09
C MET A 64 21.15 4.70 4.73
N CYS A 65 21.28 5.01 3.44
CA CYS A 65 21.61 6.36 2.97
C CYS A 65 20.44 7.34 3.15
N ILE A 66 19.20 6.88 3.02
CA ILE A 66 17.99 7.70 3.17
C ILE A 66 17.66 7.95 4.65
N ALA A 67 17.94 7.00 5.53
CA ALA A 67 17.59 7.10 6.96
C ALA A 67 18.05 8.40 7.65
N PRO A 68 19.26 8.93 7.45
CA PRO A 68 19.68 10.21 8.04
C PRO A 68 18.86 11.42 7.55
N LEU A 69 18.30 11.35 6.33
CA LEU A 69 17.50 12.46 5.79
C LEU A 69 16.16 12.63 6.52
N LEU A 70 15.70 11.57 7.18
CA LEU A 70 14.46 11.61 7.98
C LEU A 70 14.56 12.47 9.24
N ILE A 71 15.78 12.83 9.68
CA ILE A 71 15.99 13.76 10.81
C ILE A 71 15.44 15.15 10.48
N TYR A 72 15.40 15.51 9.19
CA TYR A 72 14.86 16.80 8.73
C TYR A 72 13.33 16.82 8.58
N ALA A 73 12.63 15.71 8.88
CA ALA A 73 11.18 15.66 8.86
C ALA A 73 10.61 16.42 10.07
N SER A 74 10.09 17.62 9.85
CA SER A 74 9.66 18.57 10.89
C SER A 74 8.42 18.13 11.68
N ASP A 75 7.53 17.34 11.05
CA ASP A 75 6.19 17.01 11.59
C ASP A 75 6.15 15.66 12.36
N GLY A 76 7.33 15.12 12.67
CA GLY A 76 7.47 13.79 13.29
C GLY A 76 7.50 12.64 12.27
N LEU A 77 8.32 11.64 12.59
CA LEU A 77 8.58 10.50 11.71
C LEU A 77 7.31 9.74 11.33
N PHE A 78 6.38 9.58 12.27
CA PHE A 78 5.14 8.83 12.04
C PHE A 78 4.22 9.53 11.04
N ALA A 79 4.00 10.84 11.20
CA ALA A 79 3.18 11.63 10.28
C ALA A 79 3.76 11.63 8.86
N TYR A 80 5.08 11.81 8.75
CA TYR A 80 5.77 11.76 7.46
C TYR A 80 5.64 10.40 6.77
N LEU A 81 5.81 9.29 7.52
CA LEU A 81 5.63 7.94 6.98
C LEU A 81 4.19 7.70 6.50
N GLN A 82 3.20 8.22 7.23
CA GLN A 82 1.80 8.11 6.84
C GLN A 82 1.49 8.94 5.58
N GLU A 83 2.05 10.14 5.46
CA GLU A 83 1.91 10.95 4.26
C GLU A 83 2.52 10.26 3.03
N VAL A 84 3.73 9.71 3.16
CA VAL A 84 4.37 8.96 2.05
C VAL A 84 3.59 7.69 1.71
N ASN A 85 3.06 7.01 2.72
CA ASN A 85 2.25 5.80 2.55
C ASN A 85 0.97 6.07 1.75
N GLY A 86 0.39 7.26 1.88
CA GLY A 86 -0.80 7.69 1.15
C GLY A 86 -0.64 7.66 -0.37
N ILE A 87 0.58 7.85 -0.89
CA ILE A 87 0.86 7.90 -2.34
C ILE A 87 0.42 6.60 -3.04
N TYR A 88 0.65 5.46 -2.43
CA TYR A 88 0.32 4.16 -3.01
C TYR A 88 -0.89 3.47 -2.37
N SER A 89 -1.16 3.74 -1.08
CA SER A 89 -2.28 3.10 -0.38
C SER A 89 -3.64 3.50 -0.95
N ILE A 90 -3.83 4.78 -1.30
CA ILE A 90 -5.08 5.28 -1.86
C ILE A 90 -5.41 4.61 -3.20
N PRO A 91 -4.52 4.63 -4.20
CA PRO A 91 -4.80 3.97 -5.47
C PRO A 91 -5.02 2.47 -5.34
N ILE A 92 -4.23 1.79 -4.53
CA ILE A 92 -4.37 0.34 -4.32
C ILE A 92 -5.72 0.01 -3.69
N LEU A 93 -6.11 0.71 -2.62
CA LEU A 93 -7.41 0.52 -1.99
C LEU A 93 -8.56 0.78 -2.96
N THR A 94 -8.47 1.85 -3.77
CA THR A 94 -9.47 2.17 -4.77
C THR A 94 -9.65 1.05 -5.79
N ILE A 95 -8.54 0.50 -6.30
CA ILE A 95 -8.60 -0.59 -7.29
C ILE A 95 -9.23 -1.84 -6.69
N ILE A 96 -8.87 -2.18 -5.45
CA ILE A 96 -9.45 -3.32 -4.76
C ILE A 96 -10.96 -3.12 -4.59
N VAL A 97 -11.38 -1.99 -4.04
CA VAL A 97 -12.80 -1.69 -3.80
C VAL A 97 -13.59 -1.70 -5.11
N VAL A 98 -13.16 -0.95 -6.12
CA VAL A 98 -13.84 -0.88 -7.41
C VAL A 98 -13.79 -2.24 -8.13
N GLY A 99 -12.68 -2.96 -8.07
CA GLY A 99 -12.53 -4.26 -8.69
C GLY A 99 -13.44 -5.34 -8.09
N TYR A 100 -13.69 -5.30 -6.77
CA TYR A 100 -14.64 -6.20 -6.12
C TYR A 100 -16.10 -5.81 -6.32
N MET A 101 -16.38 -4.49 -6.34
CA MET A 101 -17.75 -3.99 -6.47
C MET A 101 -18.28 -3.98 -7.91
N THR A 102 -17.38 -3.98 -8.90
CA THR A 102 -17.76 -3.84 -10.31
C THR A 102 -17.17 -4.95 -11.17
N LYS A 103 -18.00 -5.54 -12.03
CA LYS A 103 -17.60 -6.63 -12.93
C LYS A 103 -17.21 -6.14 -14.35
N TYR A 104 -17.56 -4.92 -14.68
CA TYR A 104 -17.43 -4.38 -16.04
C TYR A 104 -16.30 -3.36 -16.21
N VAL A 105 -15.61 -2.99 -15.13
CA VAL A 105 -14.49 -2.05 -15.19
C VAL A 105 -13.28 -2.72 -15.84
N PRO A 106 -12.73 -2.13 -16.92
CA PRO A 106 -11.61 -2.73 -17.64
C PRO A 106 -10.29 -2.59 -16.86
N ALA A 107 -9.31 -3.44 -17.15
CA ALA A 107 -7.97 -3.39 -16.55
C ALA A 107 -7.25 -2.04 -16.79
N ILE A 108 -7.60 -1.33 -17.89
CA ILE A 108 -7.08 0.01 -18.18
C ILE A 108 -7.50 1.02 -17.12
N ALA A 109 -8.72 0.91 -16.58
CA ALA A 109 -9.18 1.78 -15.49
C ALA A 109 -8.34 1.63 -14.23
N ALA A 110 -7.89 0.41 -13.91
CA ALA A 110 -6.98 0.18 -12.78
C ALA A 110 -5.61 0.84 -13.01
N LYS A 111 -5.04 0.72 -14.21
CA LYS A 111 -3.77 1.38 -14.56
C LYS A 111 -3.87 2.91 -14.46
N ILE A 112 -4.94 3.48 -15.01
CA ILE A 112 -5.19 4.93 -14.92
C ILE A 112 -5.45 5.33 -13.46
N GLY A 113 -6.19 4.52 -12.70
CA GLY A 113 -6.47 4.75 -11.28
C GLY A 113 -5.20 4.81 -10.42
N ILE A 114 -4.21 3.95 -10.68
CA ILE A 114 -2.91 4.02 -9.98
C ILE A 114 -2.21 5.34 -10.29
N ILE A 115 -2.10 5.66 -11.57
CA ILE A 115 -1.36 6.85 -12.01
C ILE A 115 -2.07 8.12 -11.53
N SER A 116 -3.39 8.23 -11.77
CA SER A 116 -4.16 9.41 -11.37
C SER A 116 -4.19 9.61 -9.86
N GLY A 117 -4.42 8.54 -9.09
CA GLY A 117 -4.44 8.61 -7.63
C GLY A 117 -3.10 9.02 -7.04
N SER A 118 -2.00 8.44 -7.52
CA SER A 118 -0.65 8.81 -7.07
C SER A 118 -0.29 10.24 -7.47
N VAL A 119 -0.56 10.65 -8.71
CA VAL A 119 -0.26 12.01 -9.21
C VAL A 119 -1.08 13.04 -8.46
N LEU A 120 -2.38 12.83 -8.29
CA LEU A 120 -3.25 13.75 -7.55
C LEU A 120 -2.81 13.90 -6.09
N TYR A 121 -2.40 12.82 -5.45
CA TYR A 121 -1.90 12.87 -4.08
C TYR A 121 -0.57 13.64 -3.99
N ILE A 122 0.37 13.38 -4.90
CA ILE A 122 1.65 14.11 -4.96
C ILE A 122 1.41 15.60 -5.18
N ILE A 123 0.54 15.97 -6.12
CA ILE A 123 0.17 17.36 -6.36
C ILE A 123 -0.44 17.98 -5.10
N SER A 124 -1.34 17.29 -4.44
CA SER A 124 -2.01 17.78 -3.24
C SER A 124 -1.03 18.04 -2.09
N GLN A 125 -0.13 17.11 -1.81
CA GLN A 125 0.79 17.19 -0.68
C GLN A 125 2.01 18.07 -0.94
N PHE A 126 2.58 18.00 -2.15
CA PHE A 126 3.85 18.67 -2.45
C PHE A 126 3.69 20.01 -3.18
N ILE A 127 2.52 20.30 -3.77
CA ILE A 127 2.25 21.55 -4.47
C ILE A 127 1.18 22.36 -3.76
N ILE A 128 0.00 21.80 -3.50
CA ILE A 128 -1.12 22.55 -2.93
C ILE A 128 -0.86 22.91 -1.47
N LYS A 129 -0.38 21.98 -0.66
CA LYS A 129 -0.08 22.20 0.76
C LYS A 129 0.93 23.33 0.99
N PRO A 130 2.12 23.38 0.34
CA PRO A 130 3.11 24.43 0.61
C PRO A 130 2.86 25.75 -0.14
N TYR A 131 2.26 25.72 -1.34
CA TYR A 131 2.24 26.89 -2.24
C TYR A 131 0.88 27.57 -2.38
N VAL A 132 -0.22 26.86 -2.13
CA VAL A 132 -1.58 27.38 -2.40
C VAL A 132 -2.32 27.72 -1.12
N ILE A 133 -2.36 26.81 -0.16
CA ILE A 133 -3.19 26.96 1.05
C ILE A 133 -2.33 27.38 2.26
N GLY A 134 -1.06 27.01 2.29
CA GLY A 134 -0.20 27.16 3.46
C GLY A 134 -0.30 25.97 4.42
N LYS A 135 0.76 25.80 5.24
CA LYS A 135 0.86 24.61 6.11
C LYS A 135 -0.18 24.61 7.23
N ASP A 136 -0.58 25.78 7.72
CA ASP A 136 -1.43 25.94 8.90
C ASP A 136 -2.93 25.79 8.58
N ASP A 137 -3.36 26.15 7.36
CA ASP A 137 -4.76 26.05 6.91
C ASP A 137 -5.07 24.77 6.13
N TYR A 138 -4.05 23.94 5.86
CA TYR A 138 -4.25 22.71 5.10
C TYR A 138 -4.96 21.64 5.93
N PRO A 139 -6.05 21.05 5.42
CA PRO A 139 -6.77 20.02 6.16
C PRO A 139 -5.87 18.83 6.48
N HIS A 140 -6.15 18.19 7.60
CA HIS A 140 -5.38 17.03 8.04
C HIS A 140 -5.26 15.99 6.91
N PHE A 141 -4.09 15.39 6.75
CA PHE A 141 -3.79 14.47 5.64
C PHE A 141 -4.82 13.36 5.47
N LEU A 142 -5.47 12.89 6.54
CA LEU A 142 -6.52 11.88 6.47
C LEU A 142 -7.77 12.35 5.70
N HIS A 143 -8.17 13.62 5.85
CA HIS A 143 -9.30 14.17 5.09
C HIS A 143 -8.97 14.25 3.60
N VAL A 144 -7.75 14.68 3.29
CA VAL A 144 -7.25 14.73 1.91
C VAL A 144 -7.22 13.33 1.29
N MET A 145 -6.75 12.33 2.05
CA MET A 145 -6.77 10.94 1.61
C MET A 145 -8.19 10.46 1.31
N ALA A 146 -9.17 10.77 2.15
CA ALA A 146 -10.57 10.39 1.95
C ALA A 146 -11.17 11.06 0.70
N ILE A 147 -10.91 12.34 0.49
CA ILE A 147 -11.39 13.09 -0.69
C ILE A 147 -10.76 12.52 -1.97
N LEU A 148 -9.46 12.28 -1.97
CA LEU A 148 -8.76 11.74 -3.13
C LEU A 148 -9.16 10.29 -3.41
N PHE A 149 -9.44 9.49 -2.38
CA PHE A 149 -10.00 8.16 -2.55
C PHE A 149 -11.35 8.22 -3.27
N ALA A 150 -12.29 9.05 -2.80
CA ALA A 150 -13.60 9.22 -3.43
C ALA A 150 -13.47 9.71 -4.88
N LEU A 151 -12.60 10.70 -5.13
CA LEU A 151 -12.33 11.20 -6.48
C LEU A 151 -11.78 10.11 -7.39
N ASN A 152 -10.85 9.31 -6.91
CA ASN A 152 -10.25 8.24 -7.69
C ASN A 152 -11.25 7.10 -7.99
N VAL A 153 -12.15 6.79 -7.06
CA VAL A 153 -13.29 5.89 -7.29
C VAL A 153 -14.17 6.42 -8.42
N ILE A 154 -14.53 7.70 -8.39
CA ILE A 154 -15.33 8.33 -9.43
C ILE A 154 -14.63 8.25 -10.79
N ILE A 155 -13.33 8.56 -10.86
CA ILE A 155 -12.55 8.46 -12.10
C ILE A 155 -12.60 7.03 -12.66
N MET A 156 -12.37 6.02 -11.82
CA MET A 156 -12.39 4.62 -12.25
C MET A 156 -13.78 4.19 -12.76
N LEU A 157 -14.84 4.60 -12.08
CA LEU A 157 -16.22 4.30 -12.50
C LEU A 157 -16.58 5.01 -13.80
N LEU A 158 -16.14 6.25 -13.98
CA LEU A 158 -16.34 6.98 -15.24
C LEU A 158 -15.63 6.28 -16.40
N ILE A 159 -14.38 5.85 -16.21
CA ILE A 159 -13.65 5.09 -17.23
C ILE A 159 -14.37 3.77 -17.53
N GLY A 160 -14.85 3.08 -16.50
CA GLY A 160 -15.64 1.85 -16.67
C GLY A 160 -16.93 2.08 -17.45
N LYS A 161 -17.56 3.26 -17.32
CA LYS A 161 -18.76 3.65 -18.07
C LYS A 161 -18.45 4.00 -19.55
N PHE A 162 -17.34 4.70 -19.79
CA PHE A 162 -16.96 5.12 -21.15
C PHE A 162 -16.33 3.99 -21.98
N TYR A 163 -15.62 3.08 -21.31
CA TYR A 163 -14.94 1.94 -21.94
C TYR A 163 -15.33 0.65 -21.21
N PRO A 164 -16.61 0.23 -21.29
CA PRO A 164 -17.03 -1.00 -20.62
C PRO A 164 -16.30 -2.20 -21.23
N ARG A 165 -16.06 -3.20 -20.40
CA ARG A 165 -15.51 -4.47 -20.86
C ARG A 165 -16.57 -5.25 -21.62
N ASP A 166 -16.22 -5.85 -22.76
CA ASP A 166 -17.14 -6.61 -23.62
C ASP A 166 -17.64 -7.90 -22.97
N SER A 167 -16.93 -8.43 -21.98
CA SER A 167 -17.30 -9.67 -21.24
C SER A 167 -17.21 -9.49 -19.75
N GLU A 168 -18.17 -10.05 -19.03
CA GLU A 168 -18.16 -10.10 -17.56
C GLU A 168 -16.89 -10.81 -17.06
N TYR A 169 -16.22 -10.21 -16.05
CA TYR A 169 -15.05 -10.83 -15.46
C TYR A 169 -15.46 -12.02 -14.62
N ASN A 170 -15.11 -13.20 -15.10
CA ASN A 170 -15.27 -14.44 -14.34
C ASN A 170 -13.90 -14.87 -13.82
N GLN A 171 -13.72 -14.81 -12.52
CA GLN A 171 -12.48 -15.22 -11.89
C GLN A 171 -12.32 -16.72 -11.99
N LYS A 172 -11.34 -17.18 -12.76
CA LYS A 172 -10.98 -18.60 -12.80
C LYS A 172 -10.22 -18.92 -11.52
N TYR A 173 -10.84 -19.71 -10.66
CA TYR A 173 -10.18 -20.26 -9.49
C TYR A 173 -9.24 -21.39 -9.91
N THR A 174 -8.03 -21.37 -9.36
CA THR A 174 -6.97 -22.36 -9.71
C THR A 174 -7.17 -23.72 -9.04
N GLU A 175 -8.22 -23.93 -8.27
CA GLU A 175 -8.51 -25.15 -7.49
C GLU A 175 -7.40 -25.60 -6.51
N GLN A 176 -6.35 -24.77 -6.37
CA GLN A 176 -5.23 -25.06 -5.47
C GLN A 176 -5.53 -24.79 -4.01
N VAL A 177 -6.59 -24.05 -3.73
CA VAL A 177 -7.04 -23.69 -2.38
C VAL A 177 -8.53 -23.93 -2.30
N ASP A 178 -8.99 -24.64 -1.27
CA ASP A 178 -10.41 -24.79 -0.98
C ASP A 178 -10.99 -23.45 -0.52
N ILE A 179 -11.80 -22.83 -1.38
CA ILE A 179 -12.39 -21.49 -1.15
C ILE A 179 -13.80 -21.63 -0.59
N GLN A 180 -14.07 -22.63 0.24
CA GLN A 180 -15.36 -22.68 0.92
C GLN A 180 -15.43 -21.55 1.96
N PRO A 181 -16.36 -20.60 1.82
CA PRO A 181 -16.46 -19.51 2.78
C PRO A 181 -16.83 -20.08 4.15
N TRP A 182 -16.04 -19.74 5.16
CA TRP A 182 -16.34 -20.13 6.52
C TRP A 182 -17.72 -19.62 6.93
N LYS A 183 -18.59 -20.55 7.35
CA LYS A 183 -20.01 -20.29 7.64
C LYS A 183 -20.24 -19.09 8.58
N TYR A 184 -19.33 -18.89 9.51
CA TYR A 184 -19.41 -17.81 10.51
C TYR A 184 -18.57 -16.58 10.16
N GLY A 185 -17.88 -16.56 9.02
CA GLY A 185 -16.92 -15.51 8.65
C GLY A 185 -17.55 -14.13 8.62
N VAL A 186 -18.75 -13.98 8.06
CA VAL A 186 -19.46 -12.70 8.02
C VAL A 186 -19.87 -12.24 9.42
N GLY A 187 -20.39 -13.16 10.25
CA GLY A 187 -20.81 -12.82 11.62
C GLY A 187 -19.64 -12.34 12.49
N VAL A 188 -18.52 -13.07 12.44
CA VAL A 188 -17.30 -12.69 13.16
C VAL A 188 -16.74 -11.38 12.63
N GLY A 189 -16.76 -11.14 11.30
CA GLY A 189 -16.36 -9.88 10.70
C GLY A 189 -17.17 -8.69 11.21
N ILE A 190 -18.49 -8.84 11.29
CA ILE A 190 -19.37 -7.79 11.84
C ILE A 190 -19.04 -7.51 13.32
N VAL A 191 -18.86 -8.57 14.12
CA VAL A 191 -18.50 -8.41 15.55
C VAL A 191 -17.18 -7.64 15.71
N ILE A 192 -16.16 -7.98 14.92
CA ILE A 192 -14.87 -7.28 14.93
C ILE A 192 -15.06 -5.81 14.54
N CYS A 193 -15.82 -5.51 13.49
CA CYS A 193 -16.10 -4.14 13.08
C CYS A 193 -16.81 -3.34 14.19
N VAL A 194 -17.80 -3.93 14.86
CA VAL A 194 -18.50 -3.28 15.98
C VAL A 194 -17.55 -3.00 17.14
N ILE A 195 -16.67 -3.95 17.49
CA ILE A 195 -15.67 -3.76 18.57
C ILE A 195 -14.72 -2.61 18.21
N VAL A 196 -14.21 -2.58 16.98
CA VAL A 196 -13.29 -1.53 16.53
C VAL A 196 -13.96 -0.15 16.55
N ILE A 197 -15.18 -0.04 16.02
CA ILE A 197 -15.93 1.23 15.99
C ILE A 197 -16.25 1.68 17.42
N SER A 198 -16.71 0.78 18.30
CA SER A 198 -17.00 1.09 19.69
C SER A 198 -15.75 1.55 20.45
N SER A 199 -14.63 0.89 20.21
CA SER A 199 -13.34 1.29 20.79
C SER A 199 -12.93 2.69 20.31
N PHE A 200 -13.08 2.98 19.03
CA PHE A 200 -12.78 4.30 18.47
C PHE A 200 -13.66 5.40 19.08
N LEU A 201 -14.97 5.14 19.24
CA LEU A 201 -15.91 6.09 19.84
C LEU A 201 -15.66 6.28 21.35
N TYR A 202 -15.19 5.24 22.03
CA TYR A 202 -14.90 5.32 23.47
C TYR A 202 -13.62 6.12 23.80
N PHE A 203 -12.61 6.03 22.92
CA PHE A 203 -11.32 6.70 23.11
C PHE A 203 -11.17 8.02 22.33
N SER A 204 -12.15 8.41 21.52
CA SER A 204 -12.21 9.70 20.85
C SER A 204 -12.83 10.78 21.74
#